data_e9507b4f874ecdff7be101f2af51f8b4
#
_entry.id   e9507b4f874ecdff7be101f2af51f8b4
#
_cell.length_a   1.000
_cell.length_b   1.000
_cell.length_c   1.000
_cell.angle_alpha   90.00
_cell.angle_beta   90.00
_cell.angle_gamma   90.00
#
_symmetry.space_group_name_H-M   'P 1'
#
loop_
_entity.id
_entity.type
_entity.pdbx_description
1 polymer ?
#
loop_
_entity_poly.entity_id
_entity_poly.type
_entity_poly.pdbx_seq_one_letter_code
_entity_poly.pdbx_strand_id
1 'polypeptide(L)'
;NQSTSLYATPFMSLPPRINLADPGKMDALQREVYESIVNGPRGRLVGPLRAVLLVPELARRWSQFGEYLRFSTSLPPKLKELAILVTARRWNSQVEWEIHSQAALDAGLSAGIVGAIERNAAPTFEDAPGAAVYEFTRQLLMFGDVEEPTHDAIVALWDEVGVVELTSLIGYYSMVSLMLNAQRIPTTHGELVLQTPLGPKQLSDIPPCAGPH
;
A
#
# COMPACT_ATOMS: atom_id res chain seq x y z
N ASN A 1 42.43 -16.27 -13.66
CA ASN A 1 41.48 -15.92 -12.61
C ASN A 1 40.41 -15.01 -13.19
N GLN A 2 39.34 -15.62 -13.70
CA GLN A 2 38.14 -14.89 -14.12
C GLN A 2 37.23 -14.85 -12.92
N SER A 3 37.04 -13.65 -12.31
CA SER A 3 36.00 -13.38 -11.34
C SER A 3 34.66 -13.37 -12.08
N THR A 4 33.92 -14.45 -11.96
CA THR A 4 32.53 -14.52 -12.41
C THR A 4 31.72 -13.65 -11.49
N SER A 5 31.37 -12.46 -11.95
CA SER A 5 30.40 -11.59 -11.30
C SER A 5 29.04 -12.29 -11.35
N LEU A 6 28.59 -12.81 -10.21
CA LEU A 6 27.25 -13.32 -10.01
C LEU A 6 26.32 -12.11 -9.94
N TYR A 7 25.87 -11.60 -11.08
CA TYR A 7 24.70 -10.76 -11.13
C TYR A 7 23.52 -11.62 -10.68
N ALA A 8 23.02 -11.36 -9.48
CA ALA A 8 21.78 -11.96 -9.03
C ALA A 8 20.70 -11.60 -10.06
N THR A 9 20.17 -12.61 -10.74
CA THR A 9 19.01 -12.43 -11.62
C THR A 9 17.90 -11.86 -10.78
N PRO A 10 17.27 -10.74 -11.16
CA PRO A 10 16.16 -10.19 -10.38
C PRO A 10 15.07 -11.26 -10.25
N PHE A 11 14.55 -11.43 -9.04
CA PHE A 11 13.45 -12.35 -8.80
C PHE A 11 12.23 -11.85 -9.57
N MET A 12 11.87 -12.55 -10.63
CA MET A 12 10.68 -12.24 -11.43
C MET A 12 9.42 -12.69 -10.71
N SER A 13 8.36 -11.91 -10.84
CA SER A 13 7.04 -12.29 -10.34
C SER A 13 6.50 -13.51 -11.11
N LEU A 14 5.78 -14.36 -10.40
CA LEU A 14 5.03 -15.45 -11.04
C LEU A 14 3.90 -14.87 -11.89
N PRO A 15 3.45 -15.59 -12.96
CA PRO A 15 2.37 -15.11 -13.80
C PRO A 15 1.07 -14.93 -13.01
N PRO A 16 0.19 -14.01 -13.44
CA PRO A 16 -1.13 -13.84 -12.83
C PRO A 16 -1.93 -15.15 -12.81
N ARG A 17 -2.75 -15.33 -11.77
CA ARG A 17 -3.62 -16.50 -11.62
C ARG A 17 -4.95 -16.37 -12.38
N ILE A 18 -5.28 -15.16 -12.81
CA ILE A 18 -6.49 -14.82 -13.52
C ILE A 18 -6.16 -14.01 -14.77
N ASN A 19 -7.05 -14.02 -15.74
CA ASN A 19 -6.96 -13.11 -16.87
C ASN A 19 -7.30 -11.70 -16.40
N LEU A 20 -6.34 -10.78 -16.51
CA LEU A 20 -6.57 -9.38 -16.17
C LEU A 20 -7.45 -8.72 -17.23
N ALA A 21 -8.23 -7.71 -16.83
CA ALA A 21 -9.11 -6.98 -17.73
C ALA A 21 -8.32 -6.39 -18.92
N ASP A 22 -8.78 -6.72 -20.11
CA ASP A 22 -8.22 -6.26 -21.40
C ASP A 22 -9.18 -5.24 -22.01
N PRO A 23 -8.76 -3.97 -22.15
CA PRO A 23 -9.61 -2.93 -22.75
C PRO A 23 -10.19 -3.29 -24.12
N GLY A 24 -9.47 -4.14 -24.89
CA GLY A 24 -9.94 -4.61 -26.21
C GLY A 24 -11.07 -5.64 -26.15
N LYS A 25 -11.35 -6.23 -24.99
CA LYS A 25 -12.31 -7.35 -24.82
C LYS A 25 -13.39 -7.06 -23.77
N MET A 26 -13.52 -5.82 -23.33
CA MET A 26 -14.50 -5.43 -22.32
C MET A 26 -15.92 -5.47 -22.89
N ASP A 27 -16.86 -6.02 -22.10
CA ASP A 27 -18.28 -5.80 -22.31
C ASP A 27 -18.69 -4.34 -22.03
N ALA A 28 -19.96 -4.00 -22.29
CA ALA A 28 -20.46 -2.65 -22.16
C ALA A 28 -20.34 -2.10 -20.73
N LEU A 29 -20.63 -2.91 -19.70
CA LEU A 29 -20.58 -2.49 -18.31
C LEU A 29 -19.14 -2.36 -17.83
N GLN A 30 -18.26 -3.28 -18.20
CA GLN A 30 -16.83 -3.20 -17.91
C GLN A 30 -16.24 -1.92 -18.51
N ARG A 31 -16.60 -1.58 -19.76
CA ARG A 31 -16.14 -0.37 -20.43
C ARG A 31 -16.62 0.88 -19.76
N GLU A 32 -17.89 0.96 -19.38
CA GLU A 32 -18.44 2.11 -18.64
C GLU A 32 -17.66 2.34 -17.34
N VAL A 33 -17.42 1.30 -16.57
CA VAL A 33 -16.69 1.40 -15.30
C VAL A 33 -15.21 1.73 -15.56
N TYR A 34 -14.58 1.12 -16.55
CA TYR A 34 -13.22 1.45 -16.97
C TYR A 34 -13.08 2.93 -17.31
N GLU A 35 -13.97 3.46 -18.15
CA GLU A 35 -13.97 4.88 -18.53
C GLU A 35 -14.18 5.80 -17.34
N SER A 36 -15.05 5.44 -16.40
CA SER A 36 -15.23 6.22 -15.17
C SER A 36 -13.95 6.28 -14.31
N ILE A 37 -13.15 5.21 -14.30
CA ILE A 37 -11.89 5.15 -13.57
C ILE A 37 -10.80 5.98 -14.26
N VAL A 38 -10.63 5.82 -15.58
CA VAL A 38 -9.54 6.49 -16.31
C VAL A 38 -9.81 7.98 -16.57
N ASN A 39 -11.07 8.40 -16.61
CA ASN A 39 -11.46 9.81 -16.72
C ASN A 39 -11.62 10.50 -15.35
N GLY A 40 -11.55 9.74 -14.25
CA GLY A 40 -11.59 10.26 -12.89
C GLY A 40 -10.21 10.69 -12.36
N PRO A 41 -10.09 11.03 -11.07
CA PRO A 41 -8.84 11.51 -10.45
C PRO A 41 -7.66 10.53 -10.54
N ARG A 42 -7.92 9.23 -10.75
CA ARG A 42 -6.87 8.20 -10.90
C ARG A 42 -6.16 8.29 -12.25
N GLY A 43 -6.83 8.69 -13.31
CA GLY A 43 -6.27 8.87 -14.65
C GLY A 43 -5.88 7.58 -15.39
N ARG A 44 -5.92 6.43 -14.73
CA ARG A 44 -5.47 5.14 -15.29
C ARG A 44 -6.00 3.93 -14.53
N LEU A 45 -6.08 2.79 -15.23
CA LEU A 45 -6.40 1.49 -14.63
C LEU A 45 -5.11 0.82 -14.11
N VAL A 46 -4.91 0.82 -12.81
CA VAL A 46 -3.70 0.28 -12.17
C VAL A 46 -4.01 -0.61 -10.98
N GLY A 47 -3.01 -1.33 -10.54
CA GLY A 47 -3.06 -2.14 -9.34
C GLY A 47 -4.21 -3.15 -9.34
N PRO A 48 -4.96 -3.23 -8.24
CA PRO A 48 -6.02 -4.24 -8.06
C PRO A 48 -7.20 -4.06 -9.03
N LEU A 49 -7.43 -2.83 -9.53
CA LEU A 49 -8.54 -2.56 -10.46
C LEU A 49 -8.44 -3.35 -11.75
N ARG A 50 -7.22 -3.75 -12.16
CA ARG A 50 -7.00 -4.66 -13.31
C ARG A 50 -7.66 -6.02 -13.10
N ALA A 51 -7.76 -6.50 -11.87
CA ALA A 51 -8.43 -7.74 -11.51
C ALA A 51 -9.91 -7.51 -11.17
N VAL A 52 -10.20 -6.48 -10.36
CA VAL A 52 -11.55 -6.23 -9.83
C VAL A 52 -12.54 -5.86 -10.94
N LEU A 53 -12.06 -5.30 -12.06
CA LEU A 53 -12.89 -4.97 -13.23
C LEU A 53 -13.54 -6.20 -13.90
N LEU A 54 -13.09 -7.41 -13.58
CA LEU A 54 -13.82 -8.63 -13.96
C LEU A 54 -15.23 -8.71 -13.31
N VAL A 55 -15.43 -7.96 -12.22
CA VAL A 55 -16.72 -7.77 -11.55
C VAL A 55 -17.03 -6.28 -11.55
N PRO A 56 -17.63 -5.72 -12.61
CA PRO A 56 -17.70 -4.27 -12.84
C PRO A 56 -18.35 -3.49 -11.70
N GLU A 57 -19.43 -4.01 -11.13
CA GLU A 57 -20.12 -3.35 -10.01
C GLU A 57 -19.26 -3.31 -8.74
N LEU A 58 -18.47 -4.33 -8.48
CA LEU A 58 -17.48 -4.33 -7.41
C LEU A 58 -16.37 -3.30 -7.71
N ALA A 59 -15.89 -3.25 -8.95
CA ALA A 59 -14.85 -2.29 -9.37
C ALA A 59 -15.31 -0.84 -9.20
N ARG A 60 -16.57 -0.53 -9.51
CA ARG A 60 -17.18 0.78 -9.32
C ARG A 60 -17.11 1.23 -7.85
N ARG A 61 -17.61 0.38 -6.94
CA ARG A 61 -17.62 0.66 -5.48
C ARG A 61 -16.22 0.72 -4.90
N TRP A 62 -15.36 -0.21 -5.31
CA TRP A 62 -13.96 -0.26 -4.91
C TRP A 62 -13.21 1.02 -5.30
N SER A 63 -13.38 1.46 -6.55
CA SER A 63 -12.75 2.66 -7.05
C SER A 63 -13.22 3.91 -6.31
N GLN A 64 -14.53 4.04 -6.09
CA GLN A 64 -15.11 5.17 -5.37
C GLN A 64 -14.63 5.24 -3.91
N PHE A 65 -14.58 4.10 -3.22
CA PHE A 65 -14.07 4.05 -1.85
C PHE A 65 -12.59 4.44 -1.78
N GLY A 66 -11.76 3.84 -2.64
CA GLY A 66 -10.35 4.18 -2.69
C GLY A 66 -10.07 5.62 -3.13
N GLU A 67 -10.94 6.20 -3.98
CA GLU A 67 -10.85 7.61 -4.39
C GLU A 67 -11.10 8.55 -3.20
N TYR A 68 -12.16 8.28 -2.42
CA TYR A 68 -12.43 9.02 -1.20
C TYR A 68 -11.22 8.99 -0.25
N LEU A 69 -10.71 7.80 0.06
CA LEU A 69 -9.58 7.63 1.00
C LEU A 69 -8.31 8.34 0.54
N ARG A 70 -8.04 8.36 -0.77
CA ARG A 70 -6.84 9.02 -1.30
C ARG A 70 -6.95 10.54 -1.38
N PHE A 71 -8.12 11.06 -1.76
CA PHE A 71 -8.24 12.45 -2.19
C PHE A 71 -9.14 13.31 -1.31
N SER A 72 -9.99 12.70 -0.45
CA SER A 72 -11.04 13.43 0.26
C SER A 72 -10.97 13.37 1.79
N THR A 73 -10.00 12.63 2.35
CA THR A 73 -9.81 12.55 3.81
C THR A 73 -9.12 13.79 4.38
N SER A 74 -9.29 14.03 5.67
CA SER A 74 -8.62 15.09 6.43
C SER A 74 -7.13 14.83 6.67
N LEU A 75 -6.68 13.57 6.51
CA LEU A 75 -5.32 13.17 6.80
C LEU A 75 -4.31 13.80 5.80
N PRO A 76 -3.17 14.33 6.28
CA PRO A 76 -2.14 14.86 5.41
C PRO A 76 -1.59 13.81 4.42
N PRO A 77 -1.34 14.18 3.15
CA PRO A 77 -0.84 13.25 2.13
C PRO A 77 0.38 12.43 2.58
N LYS A 78 1.39 13.08 3.19
CA LYS A 78 2.59 12.44 3.72
C LYS A 78 2.27 11.30 4.69
N LEU A 79 1.30 11.49 5.58
CA LEU A 79 0.94 10.53 6.61
C LEU A 79 0.02 9.42 6.08
N LYS A 80 -0.79 9.71 5.06
CA LYS A 80 -1.51 8.66 4.31
C LYS A 80 -0.54 7.72 3.63
N GLU A 81 0.43 8.24 2.91
CA GLU A 81 1.44 7.42 2.23
C GLU A 81 2.27 6.61 3.24
N LEU A 82 2.60 7.17 4.41
CA LEU A 82 3.25 6.42 5.49
C LEU A 82 2.44 5.19 5.91
N ALA A 83 1.15 5.36 6.21
CA ALA A 83 0.27 4.26 6.58
C ALA A 83 0.13 3.22 5.46
N ILE A 84 0.07 3.67 4.20
CA ILE A 84 0.03 2.79 3.03
C ILE A 84 1.32 1.96 2.91
N LEU A 85 2.49 2.57 3.09
CA LEU A 85 3.77 1.86 3.01
C LEU A 85 3.93 0.81 4.12
N VAL A 86 3.54 1.14 5.35
CA VAL A 86 3.56 0.18 6.47
C VAL A 86 2.62 -1.00 6.17
N THR A 87 1.44 -0.71 5.62
CA THR A 87 0.47 -1.75 5.21
C THR A 87 1.04 -2.60 4.07
N ALA A 88 1.59 -1.98 3.03
CA ALA A 88 2.21 -2.69 1.91
C ALA A 88 3.37 -3.60 2.38
N ARG A 89 4.16 -3.12 3.34
CA ARG A 89 5.26 -3.90 3.92
C ARG A 89 4.75 -5.09 4.75
N ARG A 90 3.70 -4.90 5.56
CA ARG A 90 3.08 -5.99 6.32
C ARG A 90 2.67 -7.14 5.42
N TRP A 91 2.02 -6.83 4.31
CA TRP A 91 1.53 -7.81 3.34
C TRP A 91 2.56 -8.21 2.27
N ASN A 92 3.75 -7.63 2.26
CA ASN A 92 4.76 -7.77 1.21
C ASN A 92 4.19 -7.53 -0.20
N SER A 93 3.35 -6.50 -0.32
CA SER A 93 2.67 -6.16 -1.56
C SER A 93 3.59 -5.39 -2.49
N GLN A 94 4.10 -6.08 -3.52
CA GLN A 94 5.08 -5.54 -4.47
C GLN A 94 4.53 -4.35 -5.25
N VAL A 95 3.31 -4.46 -5.75
CA VAL A 95 2.67 -3.41 -6.57
C VAL A 95 2.36 -2.16 -5.74
N GLU A 96 1.87 -2.34 -4.51
CA GLU A 96 1.62 -1.19 -3.63
C GLU A 96 2.91 -0.49 -3.25
N TRP A 97 3.97 -1.26 -2.98
CA TRP A 97 5.28 -0.70 -2.71
C TRP A 97 5.81 0.09 -3.91
N GLU A 98 5.76 -0.48 -5.13
CA GLU A 98 6.19 0.18 -6.37
C GLU A 98 5.50 1.54 -6.58
N ILE A 99 4.18 1.59 -6.34
CA ILE A 99 3.38 2.79 -6.56
C ILE A 99 3.59 3.82 -5.45
N HIS A 100 3.56 3.37 -4.20
CA HIS A 100 3.45 4.26 -3.05
C HIS A 100 4.80 4.68 -2.46
N SER A 101 5.90 3.97 -2.73
CA SER A 101 7.22 4.42 -2.27
C SER A 101 7.63 5.75 -2.89
N GLN A 102 7.41 5.92 -4.20
CA GLN A 102 7.68 7.19 -4.86
C GLN A 102 6.67 8.27 -4.44
N ALA A 103 5.38 7.92 -4.35
CA ALA A 103 4.34 8.85 -3.89
C ALA A 103 4.60 9.39 -2.47
N ALA A 104 5.14 8.54 -1.59
CA ALA A 104 5.53 8.94 -0.23
C ALA A 104 6.68 9.96 -0.24
N LEU A 105 7.71 9.73 -1.07
CA LEU A 105 8.82 10.68 -1.25
C LEU A 105 8.32 12.01 -1.81
N ASP A 106 7.46 11.97 -2.83
CA ASP A 106 6.86 13.16 -3.44
C ASP A 106 5.96 13.93 -2.46
N ALA A 107 5.31 13.24 -1.52
CA ALA A 107 4.54 13.83 -0.43
C ALA A 107 5.40 14.36 0.73
N GLY A 108 6.72 14.22 0.67
CA GLY A 108 7.67 14.74 1.65
C GLY A 108 7.97 13.78 2.81
N LEU A 109 7.70 12.49 2.67
CA LEU A 109 8.21 11.50 3.63
C LEU A 109 9.72 11.32 3.41
N SER A 110 10.52 11.28 4.48
CA SER A 110 11.97 11.19 4.33
C SER A 110 12.39 9.84 3.73
N ALA A 111 13.43 9.88 2.88
CA ALA A 111 14.01 8.67 2.30
C ALA A 111 14.53 7.69 3.36
N GLY A 112 14.95 8.21 4.53
CA GLY A 112 15.37 7.40 5.67
C GLY A 112 14.23 6.54 6.22
N ILE A 113 13.03 7.12 6.37
CA ILE A 113 11.83 6.41 6.82
C ILE A 113 11.39 5.37 5.77
N VAL A 114 11.28 5.78 4.50
CA VAL A 114 10.92 4.86 3.40
C VAL A 114 11.89 3.67 3.36
N GLY A 115 13.19 3.93 3.38
CA GLY A 115 14.21 2.87 3.37
C GLY A 115 14.23 1.99 4.63
N ALA A 116 13.88 2.53 5.81
CA ALA A 116 13.72 1.72 7.01
C ALA A 116 12.55 0.74 6.88
N ILE A 117 11.38 1.23 6.43
CA ILE A 117 10.21 0.38 6.19
C ILE A 117 10.53 -0.68 5.11
N GLU A 118 11.20 -0.31 4.01
CA GLU A 118 11.64 -1.22 2.96
C GLU A 118 12.44 -2.40 3.50
N ARG A 119 13.40 -2.11 4.35
CA ARG A 119 14.26 -3.13 4.98
C ARG A 119 13.63 -3.82 6.19
N ASN A 120 12.38 -3.50 6.50
CA ASN A 120 11.69 -3.95 7.71
C ASN A 120 12.45 -3.63 9.01
N ALA A 121 13.09 -2.46 9.03
CA ALA A 121 13.80 -1.91 10.19
C ALA A 121 12.95 -0.84 10.88
N ALA A 122 13.21 -0.60 12.16
CA ALA A 122 12.52 0.43 12.93
C ALA A 122 12.83 1.84 12.38
N PRO A 123 11.84 2.59 11.90
CA PRO A 123 12.06 3.96 11.46
C PRO A 123 12.19 4.90 12.67
N THR A 124 12.91 5.99 12.48
CA THR A 124 12.99 7.11 13.43
C THR A 124 12.21 8.29 12.89
N PHE A 125 11.37 8.88 13.73
CA PHE A 125 10.57 10.06 13.38
C PHE A 125 11.05 11.28 14.13
N GLU A 126 11.13 12.40 13.43
CA GLU A 126 11.44 13.71 13.99
C GLU A 126 10.17 14.43 14.50
N ASP A 127 9.00 14.01 14.02
CA ASP A 127 7.70 14.58 14.36
C ASP A 127 6.77 13.57 15.05
N ALA A 128 5.99 14.03 16.03
CA ALA A 128 5.03 13.21 16.74
C ALA A 128 3.89 12.66 15.86
N PRO A 129 3.34 13.40 14.88
CA PRO A 129 2.33 12.85 13.98
C PRO A 129 2.79 11.65 13.16
N GLY A 130 4.03 11.68 12.65
CA GLY A 130 4.59 10.54 11.92
C GLY A 130 4.73 9.30 12.80
N ALA A 131 5.27 9.47 14.01
CA ALA A 131 5.39 8.37 14.97
C ALA A 131 4.01 7.80 15.37
N ALA A 132 3.02 8.66 15.63
CA ALA A 132 1.67 8.26 16.00
C ALA A 132 0.98 7.45 14.89
N VAL A 133 1.03 7.92 13.64
CA VAL A 133 0.44 7.20 12.49
C VAL A 133 1.15 5.88 12.25
N TYR A 134 2.46 5.84 12.36
CA TYR A 134 3.22 4.59 12.22
C TYR A 134 2.81 3.57 13.28
N GLU A 135 2.81 3.93 14.56
CA GLU A 135 2.47 3.02 15.67
C GLU A 135 1.00 2.57 15.60
N PHE A 136 0.07 3.47 15.30
CA PHE A 136 -1.32 3.12 15.10
C PHE A 136 -1.47 2.06 13.99
N THR A 137 -0.83 2.31 12.84
CA THR A 137 -0.87 1.40 11.69
C THR A 137 -0.24 0.06 12.03
N ARG A 138 0.93 0.09 12.68
CA ARG A 138 1.64 -1.11 13.11
C ARG A 138 0.80 -1.96 14.06
N GLN A 139 0.28 -1.36 15.13
CA GLN A 139 -0.49 -2.08 16.15
C GLN A 139 -1.75 -2.69 15.53
N LEU A 140 -2.50 -1.92 14.75
CA LEU A 140 -3.70 -2.43 14.08
C LEU A 140 -3.40 -3.62 13.15
N LEU A 141 -2.31 -3.56 12.38
CA LEU A 141 -1.91 -4.64 11.45
C LEU A 141 -1.32 -5.86 12.16
N MET A 142 -0.67 -5.67 13.31
CA MET A 142 -0.02 -6.76 14.03
C MET A 142 -0.96 -7.47 14.99
N PHE A 143 -1.85 -6.73 15.63
CA PHE A 143 -2.67 -7.22 16.74
C PHE A 143 -4.18 -7.19 16.45
N GLY A 144 -4.62 -6.46 15.42
CA GLY A 144 -6.04 -6.24 15.13
C GLY A 144 -6.69 -5.23 16.08
N ASP A 145 -5.90 -4.55 16.90
CA ASP A 145 -6.31 -3.59 17.90
C ASP A 145 -5.20 -2.56 18.13
N VAL A 146 -5.50 -1.47 18.82
CA VAL A 146 -4.54 -0.43 19.20
C VAL A 146 -4.66 -0.11 20.68
N GLU A 147 -3.52 0.15 21.33
CA GLU A 147 -3.49 0.58 22.72
C GLU A 147 -4.09 1.97 22.91
N GLU A 148 -4.73 2.24 24.04
CA GLU A 148 -5.36 3.53 24.35
C GLU A 148 -4.45 4.73 24.10
N PRO A 149 -3.17 4.76 24.55
CA PRO A 149 -2.31 5.91 24.30
C PRO A 149 -2.05 6.16 22.81
N THR A 150 -1.99 5.09 22.01
CA THR A 150 -1.81 5.18 20.55
C THR A 150 -3.07 5.69 19.87
N HIS A 151 -4.24 5.23 20.31
CA HIS A 151 -5.54 5.73 19.85
C HIS A 151 -5.71 7.21 20.17
N ASP A 152 -5.47 7.60 21.43
CA ASP A 152 -5.60 8.97 21.89
C ASP A 152 -4.68 9.94 21.16
N ALA A 153 -3.49 9.48 20.77
CA ALA A 153 -2.56 10.30 19.98
C ALA A 153 -3.14 10.67 18.60
N ILE A 154 -3.89 9.78 17.95
CA ILE A 154 -4.57 10.08 16.68
C ILE A 154 -5.78 10.99 16.90
N VAL A 155 -6.58 10.73 17.95
CA VAL A 155 -7.71 11.62 18.33
C VAL A 155 -7.22 13.04 18.61
N ALA A 156 -6.11 13.20 19.31
CA ALA A 156 -5.52 14.51 19.60
C ALA A 156 -5.09 15.28 18.34
N LEU A 157 -4.77 14.58 17.25
CA LEU A 157 -4.32 15.18 15.99
C LEU A 157 -5.48 15.51 15.03
N TRP A 158 -6.49 14.61 14.94
CA TRP A 158 -7.53 14.70 13.89
C TRP A 158 -8.93 14.28 14.37
N ASP A 159 -9.21 14.29 15.63
CA ASP A 159 -10.47 13.87 16.24
C ASP A 159 -10.83 12.39 15.94
N GLU A 160 -12.02 12.01 16.26
CA GLU A 160 -12.61 10.70 15.94
C GLU A 160 -12.70 10.49 14.41
N VAL A 161 -12.85 11.57 13.64
CA VAL A 161 -12.87 11.52 12.18
C VAL A 161 -11.55 10.97 11.64
N GLY A 162 -10.44 11.48 12.14
CA GLY A 162 -9.10 11.00 11.73
C GLY A 162 -8.85 9.54 12.07
N VAL A 163 -9.34 9.07 13.23
CA VAL A 163 -9.24 7.64 13.61
C VAL A 163 -10.02 6.76 12.63
N VAL A 164 -11.27 7.16 12.29
CA VAL A 164 -12.11 6.42 11.36
C VAL A 164 -11.50 6.40 9.96
N GLU A 165 -11.00 7.54 9.48
CA GLU A 165 -10.34 7.65 8.17
C GLU A 165 -9.05 6.83 8.11
N LEU A 166 -8.19 6.90 9.13
CA LEU A 166 -6.94 6.13 9.18
C LEU A 166 -7.21 4.63 9.24
N THR A 167 -8.12 4.19 10.09
CA THR A 167 -8.53 2.79 10.18
C THR A 167 -9.08 2.28 8.84
N SER A 168 -9.93 3.08 8.19
CA SER A 168 -10.50 2.77 6.88
C SER A 168 -9.42 2.67 5.79
N LEU A 169 -8.44 3.58 5.82
CA LEU A 169 -7.30 3.56 4.90
C LEU A 169 -6.48 2.29 5.04
N ILE A 170 -6.12 1.91 6.27
CA ILE A 170 -5.34 0.69 6.57
C ILE A 170 -6.12 -0.56 6.13
N GLY A 171 -7.42 -0.63 6.43
CA GLY A 171 -8.28 -1.73 6.01
C GLY A 171 -8.39 -1.83 4.48
N TYR A 172 -8.60 -0.70 3.80
CA TYR A 172 -8.67 -0.66 2.34
C TYR A 172 -7.37 -1.15 1.69
N TYR A 173 -6.20 -0.64 2.13
CA TYR A 173 -4.92 -1.05 1.56
C TYR A 173 -4.50 -2.47 1.94
N SER A 174 -4.99 -3.01 3.05
CA SER A 174 -4.90 -4.44 3.36
C SER A 174 -5.68 -5.27 2.34
N MET A 175 -6.94 -4.89 2.05
CA MET A 175 -7.76 -5.53 1.02
C MET A 175 -7.13 -5.44 -0.37
N VAL A 176 -6.57 -4.28 -0.73
CA VAL A 176 -5.80 -4.07 -1.96
C VAL A 176 -4.63 -5.06 -2.04
N SER A 177 -3.81 -5.12 -0.99
CA SER A 177 -2.63 -5.99 -0.92
C SER A 177 -3.01 -7.47 -1.04
N LEU A 178 -4.09 -7.89 -0.39
CA LEU A 178 -4.62 -9.25 -0.49
C LEU A 178 -5.07 -9.60 -1.92
N MET A 179 -5.75 -8.69 -2.61
CA MET A 179 -6.15 -8.88 -4.02
C MET A 179 -4.91 -9.03 -4.92
N LEU A 180 -3.94 -8.13 -4.78
CA LEU A 180 -2.71 -8.14 -5.56
C LEU A 180 -1.92 -9.43 -5.36
N ASN A 181 -1.74 -9.84 -4.11
CA ASN A 181 -0.98 -11.03 -3.74
C ASN A 181 -1.70 -12.33 -4.16
N ALA A 182 -3.01 -12.43 -3.87
CA ALA A 182 -3.80 -13.62 -4.18
C ALA A 182 -3.86 -13.88 -5.69
N GLN A 183 -3.97 -12.85 -6.51
CA GLN A 183 -4.06 -12.96 -7.96
C GLN A 183 -2.72 -12.83 -8.66
N ARG A 184 -1.63 -12.59 -7.92
CA ARG A 184 -0.28 -12.38 -8.47
C ARG A 184 -0.26 -11.26 -9.52
N ILE A 185 -0.88 -10.13 -9.19
CA ILE A 185 -0.85 -8.98 -10.09
C ILE A 185 0.60 -8.48 -10.17
N PRO A 186 1.20 -8.41 -11.36
CA PRO A 186 2.62 -8.05 -11.49
C PRO A 186 2.83 -6.55 -11.30
N THR A 187 4.02 -6.19 -10.84
CA THR A 187 4.59 -4.83 -10.94
C THR A 187 4.71 -4.43 -12.41
N THR A 188 5.03 -3.17 -12.67
CA THR A 188 5.11 -2.61 -14.04
C THR A 188 6.06 -3.42 -14.93
N HIS A 189 7.19 -3.85 -14.38
CA HIS A 189 8.22 -4.59 -15.12
C HIS A 189 8.30 -6.08 -14.75
N GLY A 190 7.40 -6.57 -13.88
CA GLY A 190 7.38 -7.96 -13.43
C GLY A 190 8.48 -8.30 -12.41
N GLU A 191 9.26 -7.33 -11.95
CA GLU A 191 10.32 -7.52 -10.96
C GLU A 191 9.78 -7.38 -9.54
N LEU A 192 10.40 -8.09 -8.58
CA LEU A 192 10.12 -7.91 -7.17
C LEU A 192 10.90 -6.70 -6.65
N VAL A 193 10.17 -5.70 -6.14
CA VAL A 193 10.74 -4.44 -5.62
C VAL A 193 11.02 -4.49 -4.12
N LEU A 194 10.24 -5.28 -3.36
CA LEU A 194 10.52 -5.57 -1.96
C LEU A 194 11.33 -6.85 -1.85
N GLN A 195 12.53 -6.74 -1.31
CA GLN A 195 13.32 -7.90 -0.92
C GLN A 195 12.87 -8.35 0.47
N THR A 196 12.39 -9.59 0.57
CA THR A 196 12.00 -10.16 1.85
C THR A 196 12.98 -11.27 2.21
N PRO A 197 13.62 -11.22 3.40
CA PRO A 197 14.48 -12.30 3.87
C PRO A 197 13.75 -13.64 4.02
N LEU A 198 12.44 -13.58 4.11
CA LEU A 198 11.56 -14.72 4.42
C LEU A 198 10.83 -15.27 3.20
N GLY A 199 11.06 -14.68 2.00
CA GLY A 199 10.41 -15.08 0.75
C GLY A 199 8.98 -14.52 0.58
N PRO A 200 8.40 -14.67 -0.62
CA PRO A 200 7.20 -13.95 -1.03
C PRO A 200 5.89 -14.42 -0.37
N LYS A 201 5.92 -15.43 0.47
CA LYS A 201 4.73 -16.02 1.11
C LYS A 201 4.59 -15.71 2.59
N GLN A 202 5.55 -15.00 3.19
CA GLN A 202 5.51 -14.69 4.61
C GLN A 202 5.15 -13.22 4.83
N LEU A 203 4.32 -12.98 5.85
CA LEU A 203 3.99 -11.63 6.28
C LEU A 203 5.19 -11.04 7.04
N SER A 204 5.43 -9.75 6.89
CA SER A 204 6.45 -9.06 7.66
C SER A 204 5.92 -8.64 9.02
N ASP A 205 6.64 -8.97 10.08
CA ASP A 205 6.42 -8.37 11.39
C ASP A 205 6.97 -6.94 11.36
N ILE A 206 6.11 -5.97 11.63
CA ILE A 206 6.47 -4.56 11.61
C ILE A 206 7.07 -4.18 12.97
N PRO A 207 8.33 -3.76 13.04
CA PRO A 207 8.95 -3.38 14.31
C PRO A 207 8.33 -2.09 14.87
N PRO A 208 8.34 -1.87 16.19
CA PRO A 208 8.01 -0.56 16.75
C PRO A 208 8.97 0.51 16.22
N CYS A 209 8.55 1.78 16.20
CA CYS A 209 9.47 2.86 15.85
C CYS A 209 10.63 2.93 16.85
N ALA A 210 11.79 3.38 16.39
CA ALA A 210 12.89 3.70 17.29
C ALA A 210 12.46 4.85 18.18
N GLY A 211 12.62 4.67 19.51
CA GLY A 211 12.33 5.74 20.47
C GLY A 211 13.14 6.99 20.18
N PRO A 212 12.73 8.15 20.72
CA PRO A 212 13.55 9.34 20.65
C PRO A 212 14.89 9.06 21.35
N HIS A 213 15.97 9.28 20.63
CA HIS A 213 17.34 9.25 21.16
C HIS A 213 17.63 10.49 21.98
#